data_52496047cdbdcf8872c7fe1d82dc94c4
#
_entry.id   52496047cdbdcf8872c7fe1d82dc94c4
#
_cell.length_a   1.000
_cell.length_b   1.000
_cell.length_c   1.000
_cell.angle_alpha   90.00
_cell.angle_beta   90.00
_cell.angle_gamma   90.00
#
_symmetry.space_group_name_H-M   'P 1'
#
loop_
_entity.id
_entity.type
_entity.pdbx_description
1 polymer ?
#
loop_
_entity_poly.entity_id
_entity_poly.type
_entity_poly.pdbx_seq_one_letter_code
_entity_poly.pdbx_strand_id
1 'polypeptide(L)'
;MSRPVRAALLLVVFIAACGGSATAKDPLADRVEHLEEHGFEAREVEPRGDPLPEAMAVVQLDGAEATIYAFATGDEAQRAASAFAAEEQAAPERVRVQREGTNVYVGRAPAGDELPAVDFEDVVFTSEELH
;
A
#
# COMPACT_ATOMS: atom_id res chain seq x y z
N MET A 1 -34.67 22.56 12.58
CA MET A 1 -34.47 22.24 12.36
C MET A 1 -34.20 21.67 11.88
N SER A 2 -34.07 21.64 11.73
CA SER A 2 -33.69 21.19 11.18
C SER A 2 -33.28 20.62 10.67
N ARG A 3 -32.95 20.62 10.49
CA ARG A 3 -32.37 20.14 9.99
C ARG A 3 -32.03 19.40 9.56
N PRO A 4 -32.23 19.31 9.56
CA PRO A 4 -31.66 18.51 9.10
C PRO A 4 -31.38 17.79 8.62
N VAL A 5 -31.30 18.06 8.67
CA VAL A 5 -30.90 17.50 8.07
C VAL A 5 -30.44 16.92 7.66
N ARG A 6 -30.26 17.16 7.78
CA ARG A 6 -29.72 16.79 7.38
C ARG A 6 -29.29 16.05 7.05
N ALA A 7 -29.48 16.20 7.36
CA ALA A 7 -29.00 15.60 6.91
C ALA A 7 -28.72 14.83 6.49
N ALA A 8 -28.83 14.99 6.69
CA ALA A 8 -28.57 14.43 6.15
C ALA A 8 -28.19 13.88 5.65
N LEU A 9 -27.95 14.20 5.80
CA LEU A 9 -27.56 13.88 5.26
C LEU A 9 -27.03 13.37 4.86
N LEU A 10 -26.84 13.55 5.04
CA LEU A 10 -26.31 13.22 4.61
C LEU A 10 -25.85 12.55 4.36
N LEU A 11 -25.67 12.60 4.54
CA LEU A 11 -25.24 12.03 4.19
C LEU A 11 -24.90 11.24 3.83
N VAL A 12 -24.95 11.41 3.85
CA VAL A 12 -24.64 10.77 3.30
C VAL A 12 -24.20 10.07 2.87
N VAL A 13 -24.09 10.38 2.96
CA VAL A 13 -23.69 9.96 2.36
C VAL A 13 -23.17 9.25 2.09
N PHE A 14 -22.90 9.45 2.24
CA PHE A 14 -22.52 9.00 1.82
C PHE A 14 -22.29 8.12 1.38
N ILE A 15 -22.33 8.26 1.48
CA ILE A 15 -22.18 7.51 0.97
C ILE A 15 -22.12 6.75 0.47
N ALA A 16 -22.08 6.96 0.47
CA ALA A 16 -21.97 6.38 -0.14
C ALA A 16 -21.89 5.78 -0.58
N ALA A 17 -21.89 5.98 -0.63
CA ALA A 17 -21.70 5.55 -1.15
C ALA A 17 -21.59 4.90 -1.51
N CYS A 18 -21.58 5.07 -1.54
CA CYS A 18 -21.39 4.53 -1.96
C CYS A 18 -21.23 3.80 -2.31
N GLY A 19 -21.36 3.84 -2.38
CA GLY A 19 -21.01 3.24 -2.89
C GLY A 19 -20.70 2.51 -3.16
N GLY A 20 -20.78 2.50 -3.29
CA GLY A 20 -20.21 2.02 -3.68
C GLY A 20 -19.72 1.50 -3.79
N SER A 21 -19.69 1.81 -3.91
CA SER A 21 -19.02 1.46 -4.09
C SER A 21 -18.59 0.87 -4.16
N ALA A 22 -18.76 1.03 -4.44
CA ALA A 22 -18.24 0.61 -4.57
C ALA A 22 -17.70 0.23 -4.69
N THR A 23 -18.07 0.36 -4.84
CA THR A 23 -17.55 0.08 -5.09
C THR A 23 -16.35 0.22 -5.27
N ALA A 24 -16.31 1.15 -5.61
CA ALA A 24 -14.94 1.20 -5.91
C ALA A 24 -14.17 0.88 -4.70
N LYS A 25 -13.59 -0.24 -4.73
CA LYS A 25 -12.92 -0.68 -3.67
C LYS A 25 -11.56 -0.22 -3.70
N ASP A 26 -11.03 0.21 -2.60
CA ASP A 26 -9.60 0.46 -2.42
C ASP A 26 -8.89 -0.86 -2.64
N PRO A 27 -7.98 -0.95 -3.60
CA PRO A 27 -7.32 -2.22 -3.88
C PRO A 27 -6.42 -2.74 -2.77
N LEU A 28 -6.10 -1.91 -1.78
CA LEU A 28 -5.26 -2.34 -0.67
C LEU A 28 -6.00 -2.52 0.64
N ALA A 29 -7.30 -2.19 0.69
CA ALA A 29 -8.02 -2.24 1.96
C ALA A 29 -7.99 -3.63 2.58
N ASP A 30 -8.29 -4.66 1.78
CA ASP A 30 -8.30 -6.03 2.28
C ASP A 30 -6.91 -6.51 2.65
N ARG A 31 -5.90 -6.08 1.90
CA ARG A 31 -4.52 -6.48 2.19
C ARG A 31 -4.02 -5.87 3.48
N VAL A 32 -4.36 -4.61 3.73
CA VAL A 32 -3.99 -3.95 4.99
C VAL A 32 -4.63 -4.67 6.16
N GLU A 33 -5.91 -4.98 6.04
CA GLU A 33 -6.62 -5.70 7.10
C GLU A 33 -5.99 -7.07 7.35
N HIS A 34 -5.66 -7.78 6.29
CA HIS A 34 -5.05 -9.11 6.38
C HIS A 34 -3.68 -9.03 7.07
N LEU A 35 -2.89 -8.03 6.71
CA LEU A 35 -1.59 -7.84 7.35
C LEU A 35 -1.74 -7.55 8.83
N GLU A 36 -2.72 -6.74 9.20
CA GLU A 36 -2.97 -6.44 10.60
C GLU A 36 -3.39 -7.68 11.37
N GLU A 37 -4.19 -8.54 10.74
CA GLU A 37 -4.59 -9.80 11.37
C GLU A 37 -3.41 -10.72 11.63
N HIS A 38 -2.35 -10.57 10.85
CA HIS A 38 -1.14 -11.37 11.01
C HIS A 38 -0.08 -10.69 11.86
N GLY A 39 -0.44 -9.61 12.54
CA GLY A 39 0.44 -8.98 13.50
C GLY A 39 1.28 -7.83 12.99
N PHE A 40 1.13 -7.44 11.74
CA PHE A 40 1.84 -6.29 11.20
C PHE A 40 1.09 -5.00 11.47
N GLU A 41 1.83 -3.92 11.66
CA GLU A 41 1.24 -2.59 11.75
C GLU A 41 1.19 -2.02 10.34
N ALA A 42 0.00 -1.95 9.76
CA ALA A 42 -0.16 -1.50 8.38
C ALA A 42 -1.24 -0.43 8.32
N ARG A 43 -1.06 0.55 7.44
CA ARG A 43 -2.07 1.58 7.24
C ARG A 43 -1.99 2.11 5.82
N GLU A 44 -3.12 2.53 5.31
CA GLU A 44 -3.16 3.16 4.00
C GLU A 44 -2.75 4.61 4.12
N VAL A 45 -2.13 5.13 3.07
CA VAL A 45 -1.69 6.51 3.02
C VAL A 45 -2.10 7.11 1.69
N GLU A 46 -1.99 8.42 1.58
CA GLU A 46 -2.37 9.13 0.35
C GLU A 46 -1.46 8.71 -0.79
N PRO A 47 -2.01 8.29 -1.93
CA PRO A 47 -1.19 7.92 -3.09
C PRO A 47 -0.38 9.09 -3.61
N ARG A 48 0.87 8.83 -3.97
CA ARG A 48 1.74 9.82 -4.58
C ARG A 48 2.80 9.13 -5.41
N GLY A 49 3.38 9.87 -6.33
CA GLY A 49 4.45 9.35 -7.17
C GLY A 49 4.10 9.45 -8.64
N ASP A 50 5.06 9.10 -9.49
CA ASP A 50 4.90 9.11 -10.93
C ASP A 50 5.56 7.85 -11.48
N PRO A 51 4.79 6.86 -11.95
CA PRO A 51 3.33 6.88 -12.11
C PRO A 51 2.60 6.91 -10.78
N LEU A 52 1.42 7.51 -10.78
CA LEU A 52 0.62 7.60 -9.56
C LEU A 52 -0.08 6.27 -9.30
N PRO A 53 0.11 5.66 -8.15
CA PRO A 53 -0.61 4.43 -7.84
C PRO A 53 -2.06 4.70 -7.50
N GLU A 54 -2.89 3.69 -7.61
CA GLU A 54 -4.29 3.79 -7.19
C GLU A 54 -4.42 3.81 -5.69
N ALA A 55 -3.48 3.16 -4.99
CA ALA A 55 -3.48 3.12 -3.54
C ALA A 55 -2.08 2.87 -3.04
N MET A 56 -1.80 3.32 -1.82
CA MET A 56 -0.53 3.08 -1.15
C MET A 56 -0.78 2.70 0.29
N ALA A 57 0.08 1.86 0.84
CA ALA A 57 0.03 1.49 2.25
C ALA A 57 1.45 1.38 2.79
N VAL A 58 1.59 1.62 4.08
CA VAL A 58 2.89 1.53 4.76
C VAL A 58 2.76 0.47 5.85
N VAL A 59 3.74 -0.42 5.91
CA VAL A 59 3.81 -1.49 6.91
C VAL A 59 5.07 -1.28 7.72
N GLN A 60 4.93 -1.23 9.05
CA GLN A 60 6.09 -1.06 9.91
C GLN A 60 6.81 -2.39 10.10
N LEU A 61 8.11 -2.36 9.98
CA LEU A 61 8.97 -3.51 10.27
C LEU A 61 9.84 -3.15 11.46
N ASP A 62 10.68 -4.08 11.89
CA ASP A 62 11.57 -3.83 13.00
C ASP A 62 12.70 -2.90 12.52
N GLY A 63 12.57 -1.60 12.85
CA GLY A 63 13.58 -0.60 12.47
C GLY A 63 13.56 -0.20 11.00
N ALA A 64 12.46 -0.54 10.29
CA ALA A 64 12.36 -0.23 8.86
C ALA A 64 10.89 -0.17 8.49
N GLU A 65 10.60 0.05 7.20
CA GLU A 65 9.22 -0.02 6.75
C GLU A 65 9.15 -0.54 5.33
N ALA A 66 8.00 -1.10 4.99
CA ALA A 66 7.69 -1.52 3.63
C ALA A 66 6.54 -0.68 3.13
N THR A 67 6.63 -0.25 1.87
CA THR A 67 5.55 0.48 1.23
C THR A 67 4.97 -0.38 0.13
N ILE A 68 3.64 -0.45 0.08
CA ILE A 68 2.93 -1.21 -0.95
C ILE A 68 2.29 -0.20 -1.88
N TYR A 69 2.56 -0.35 -3.18
CA TYR A 69 1.98 0.48 -4.22
C TYR A 69 1.10 -0.39 -5.09
N ALA A 70 -0.17 -0.04 -5.23
CA ALA A 70 -1.07 -0.76 -6.12
C ALA A 70 -1.31 0.11 -7.35
N PHE A 71 -0.94 -0.40 -8.52
CA PHE A 71 -1.07 0.34 -9.77
C PHE A 71 -2.25 -0.18 -10.58
N ALA A 72 -2.75 0.65 -11.49
CA ALA A 72 -3.87 0.27 -12.32
C ALA A 72 -3.47 -0.78 -13.36
N THR A 73 -2.23 -0.75 -13.83
CA THR A 73 -1.79 -1.65 -14.90
C THR A 73 -0.41 -2.22 -14.57
N GLY A 74 -0.12 -3.36 -15.19
CA GLY A 74 1.20 -3.97 -15.06
C GLY A 74 2.31 -3.10 -15.64
N ASP A 75 2.01 -2.33 -16.69
CA ASP A 75 3.02 -1.44 -17.28
C ASP A 75 3.42 -0.34 -16.30
N GLU A 76 2.45 0.24 -15.61
CA GLU A 76 2.76 1.24 -14.59
C GLU A 76 3.55 0.65 -13.44
N ALA A 77 3.16 -0.55 -13.01
CA ALA A 77 3.89 -1.24 -11.94
C ALA A 77 5.32 -1.52 -12.36
N GLN A 78 5.52 -1.95 -13.61
CA GLN A 78 6.85 -2.23 -14.11
C GLN A 78 7.72 -0.97 -14.16
N ARG A 79 7.14 0.14 -14.62
CA ARG A 79 7.90 1.40 -14.67
C ARG A 79 8.30 1.86 -13.28
N ALA A 80 7.38 1.74 -12.33
CA ALA A 80 7.68 2.11 -10.95
C ALA A 80 8.75 1.20 -10.37
N ALA A 81 8.62 -0.11 -10.58
CA ALA A 81 9.59 -1.06 -10.05
C ALA A 81 10.98 -0.78 -10.61
N SER A 82 11.07 -0.42 -11.91
CA SER A 82 12.35 -0.09 -12.51
C SER A 82 12.98 1.14 -11.87
N ALA A 83 12.15 2.15 -11.57
CA ALA A 83 12.67 3.36 -10.92
C ALA A 83 13.16 3.05 -9.51
N PHE A 84 12.40 2.24 -8.76
CA PHE A 84 12.81 1.86 -7.40
C PHE A 84 14.03 0.95 -7.43
N ALA A 85 14.21 0.15 -8.49
CA ALA A 85 15.36 -0.73 -8.60
C ALA A 85 16.67 0.05 -8.60
N ALA A 86 16.67 1.26 -9.14
CA ALA A 86 17.87 2.11 -9.09
C ALA A 86 18.23 2.46 -7.65
N GLU A 87 17.21 2.72 -6.84
CA GLU A 87 17.41 2.98 -5.42
C GLU A 87 17.96 1.74 -4.70
N GLU A 88 17.42 0.58 -5.05
CA GLU A 88 17.89 -0.68 -4.46
C GLU A 88 19.35 -0.94 -4.82
N GLN A 89 19.73 -0.69 -6.08
CA GLN A 89 21.10 -0.89 -6.50
C GLN A 89 22.08 0.03 -5.76
N ALA A 90 21.62 1.23 -5.43
CA ALA A 90 22.47 2.17 -4.71
C ALA A 90 22.67 1.77 -3.24
N ALA A 91 21.74 1.03 -2.66
CA ALA A 91 21.81 0.66 -1.26
C ALA A 91 21.15 -0.71 -1.03
N PRO A 92 21.76 -1.78 -1.57
CA PRO A 92 21.08 -3.10 -1.55
C PRO A 92 20.86 -3.66 -0.15
N GLU A 93 21.61 -3.23 0.84
CA GLU A 93 21.41 -3.70 2.21
C GLU A 93 20.25 -2.99 2.90
N ARG A 94 19.80 -1.85 2.38
CA ARG A 94 18.75 -1.05 3.01
C ARG A 94 17.47 -0.99 2.20
N VAL A 95 17.51 -1.31 0.92
CA VAL A 95 16.35 -1.15 0.02
C VAL A 95 16.14 -2.45 -0.73
N ARG A 96 14.90 -2.89 -0.76
CA ARG A 96 14.51 -4.09 -1.51
C ARG A 96 13.24 -3.78 -2.28
N VAL A 97 13.19 -4.20 -3.55
CA VAL A 97 12.02 -3.98 -4.41
C VAL A 97 11.53 -5.32 -4.93
N GLN A 98 10.23 -5.52 -4.89
CA GLN A 98 9.62 -6.72 -5.45
C GLN A 98 8.30 -6.37 -6.10
N ARG A 99 8.10 -6.83 -7.33
CA ARG A 99 6.84 -6.60 -8.03
C ARG A 99 6.06 -7.90 -8.13
N GLU A 100 4.77 -7.82 -7.80
CA GLU A 100 3.84 -8.94 -7.92
C GLU A 100 2.62 -8.44 -8.69
N GLY A 101 2.57 -8.73 -9.98
CA GLY A 101 1.48 -8.26 -10.81
C GLY A 101 1.45 -6.75 -10.91
N THR A 102 0.37 -6.15 -10.46
CA THR A 102 0.22 -4.69 -10.45
C THR A 102 0.65 -4.06 -9.13
N ASN A 103 1.13 -4.86 -8.18
CA ASN A 103 1.60 -4.35 -6.89
C ASN A 103 3.12 -4.29 -6.85
N VAL A 104 3.64 -3.24 -6.23
CA VAL A 104 5.09 -3.10 -6.03
C VAL A 104 5.33 -2.90 -4.54
N TYR A 105 6.24 -3.68 -4.00
CA TYR A 105 6.62 -3.63 -2.59
C TYR A 105 8.03 -3.08 -2.49
N VAL A 106 8.21 -2.06 -1.66
CA VAL A 106 9.54 -1.44 -1.48
C VAL A 106 9.84 -1.40 0.01
N GLY A 107 10.86 -2.12 0.42
CA GLY A 107 11.34 -2.07 1.81
C GLY A 107 12.48 -1.10 1.92
N ARG A 108 12.49 -0.29 2.99
CA ARG A 108 13.53 0.70 3.22
C ARG A 108 13.90 0.74 4.69
N ALA A 109 15.19 0.72 4.96
CA ALA A 109 15.72 0.93 6.29
C ALA A 109 16.48 2.26 6.33
N PRO A 110 16.57 2.91 7.51
CA PRO A 110 17.34 4.16 7.62
C PRO A 110 18.82 3.94 7.33
N ALA A 111 19.51 5.02 7.02
CA ALA A 111 20.94 4.96 6.77
C ALA A 111 21.66 4.37 7.98
N GLY A 112 22.55 3.42 7.74
CA GLY A 112 23.27 2.75 8.80
C GLY A 112 22.65 1.47 9.30
N ASP A 113 21.40 1.19 8.86
CA ASP A 113 20.70 -0.02 9.28
C ASP A 113 20.52 -0.96 8.07
N GLU A 114 20.17 -2.20 8.36
CA GLU A 114 19.86 -3.17 7.33
C GLU A 114 18.36 -3.41 7.31
N LEU A 115 17.82 -3.66 6.13
CA LEU A 115 16.43 -4.05 6.00
C LEU A 115 16.25 -5.47 6.53
N PRO A 116 15.28 -5.72 7.43
CA PRO A 116 15.02 -7.09 7.87
C PRO A 116 14.34 -7.87 6.72
N ALA A 117 15.17 -8.57 5.96
CA ALA A 117 14.75 -9.22 4.72
C ALA A 117 13.63 -10.24 4.95
N VAL A 118 13.72 -11.01 6.03
CA VAL A 118 12.69 -12.01 6.32
C VAL A 118 11.36 -11.35 6.58
N ASP A 119 11.35 -10.26 7.35
CA ASP A 119 10.12 -9.53 7.65
C ASP A 119 9.54 -8.92 6.37
N PHE A 120 10.39 -8.38 5.50
CA PHE A 120 9.94 -7.82 4.25
C PHE A 120 9.29 -8.91 3.38
N GLU A 121 9.93 -10.06 3.28
CA GLU A 121 9.37 -11.16 2.49
C GLU A 121 8.06 -11.66 3.07
N ASP A 122 7.93 -11.66 4.39
CA ASP A 122 6.68 -12.05 5.05
C ASP A 122 5.56 -11.08 4.70
N VAL A 123 5.86 -9.79 4.62
CA VAL A 123 4.85 -8.80 4.22
C VAL A 123 4.36 -9.09 2.80
N VAL A 124 5.29 -9.33 1.88
CA VAL A 124 4.92 -9.62 0.49
C VAL A 124 4.08 -10.88 0.43
N PHE A 125 4.55 -11.94 1.06
CA PHE A 125 3.86 -13.22 1.03
C PHE A 125 2.45 -13.13 1.62
N THR A 126 2.34 -12.51 2.80
CA THR A 126 1.04 -12.38 3.48
C THR A 126 0.09 -11.53 2.66
N SER A 127 0.58 -10.42 2.11
CA SER A 127 -0.24 -9.54 1.29
C SER A 127 -0.75 -10.26 0.05
N GLU A 128 0.10 -11.08 -0.58
CA GLU A 128 -0.27 -11.73 -1.83
C GLU A 128 -1.14 -12.97 -1.62
N GLU A 129 -1.30 -13.42 -0.40
CA GLU A 129 -2.22 -14.53 -0.11
C GLU A 129 -3.66 -14.20 -0.46
N LEU A 130 -4.00 -12.93 -0.58
CA LEU A 130 -5.37 -12.52 -0.80
C LEU A 130 -5.82 -12.51 -2.25
N HIS A 131 -4.96 -12.74 -3.20
CA HIS A 131 -5.39 -12.60 -4.60
C HIS A 131 -5.89 -13.89 -5.22
#